data_ecb3129058be04502eb974c358e451fc
#
_entry.id   ecb3129058be04502eb974c358e451fc
#
_cell.length_a   1.000
_cell.length_b   1.000
_cell.length_c   1.000
_cell.angle_alpha   90.00
_cell.angle_beta   90.00
_cell.angle_gamma   90.00
#
_symmetry.space_group_name_H-M   'P 1'
#
loop_
_entity.id
_entity.type
_entity.pdbx_description
1 polymer ?
#
loop_
_entity_poly.entity_id
_entity_poly.type
_entity_poly.pdbx_seq_one_letter_code
_entity_poly.pdbx_strand_id
1 'polypeptide(L)'
;MQFKITEKIKNLEIDDIKENLLHYSYDSKTLKALVKKNTSKDEVSYITAYSSFVGEIYENVIYELLLKYTLEKDEIKSFVLKGPYQAKENHFIKSGLLIDRSSQIVYKSAYKDISEFDALFFTEDSLYFVEMSTSKKTASLNKRLAKKYALLKIIFPSLEIKALIVLTKGSTGIKNFPSYATVWLTEDLSDDNLIEKIIFAKKVKNDLQTLKAPENKKFIEAYSIKYKKFPYFPTLEWILNICRKHPKFEVDLKFFSSPKMSLYFDIYTKLYIG
;
A
#
# COMPACT_ATOMS: atom_id res chain seq x y z
N MET A 1 14.52 12.85 7.49
CA MET A 1 15.09 11.56 7.93
C MET A 1 15.46 10.78 6.67
N GLN A 2 16.73 10.48 6.46
CA GLN A 2 17.17 9.63 5.35
C GLN A 2 17.30 8.20 5.89
N PHE A 3 16.37 7.33 5.51
CA PHE A 3 16.48 5.93 5.87
C PHE A 3 17.43 5.24 4.89
N LYS A 4 18.60 4.84 5.36
CA LYS A 4 19.59 4.09 4.56
C LYS A 4 19.29 2.58 4.62
N ILE A 5 18.17 2.14 4.02
CA ILE A 5 17.85 0.70 3.95
C ILE A 5 18.65 -0.01 2.85
N THR A 6 19.05 0.69 1.79
CA THR A 6 19.74 0.09 0.64
C THR A 6 20.95 -0.75 1.04
N GLU A 7 21.73 -0.29 2.04
CA GLU A 7 22.88 -1.05 2.55
C GLU A 7 22.43 -2.26 3.40
N LYS A 8 21.33 -2.13 4.15
CA LYS A 8 20.79 -3.20 5.00
C LYS A 8 20.10 -4.30 4.19
N ILE A 9 19.44 -3.97 3.05
CA ILE A 9 18.83 -5.00 2.19
C ILE A 9 19.88 -5.90 1.54
N LYS A 10 21.06 -5.37 1.19
CA LYS A 10 22.20 -6.18 0.73
C LYS A 10 22.74 -7.12 1.81
N ASN A 11 22.69 -6.69 3.06
CA ASN A 11 23.23 -7.41 4.21
C ASN A 11 22.15 -8.12 5.04
N LEU A 12 20.87 -7.95 4.69
CA LEU A 12 19.83 -8.68 5.38
C LEU A 12 19.87 -10.11 4.92
N GLU A 13 20.15 -10.94 5.86
CA GLU A 13 19.83 -12.34 5.81
C GLU A 13 18.33 -12.44 5.60
N ILE A 14 17.91 -12.48 4.34
CA ILE A 14 16.52 -12.77 3.94
C ILE A 14 16.04 -14.03 4.65
N ASP A 15 16.96 -14.89 5.02
CA ASP A 15 16.72 -16.13 5.76
C ASP A 15 15.91 -15.90 7.03
N ASP A 16 16.13 -14.83 7.77
CA ASP A 16 15.37 -14.52 8.98
C ASP A 16 13.89 -14.22 8.76
N ILE A 17 13.51 -13.80 7.55
CA ILE A 17 12.13 -13.42 7.24
C ILE A 17 11.44 -14.41 6.29
N LYS A 18 12.16 -15.36 5.72
CA LYS A 18 11.62 -16.34 4.74
C LYS A 18 10.40 -17.08 5.25
N GLU A 19 10.44 -17.52 6.49
CA GLU A 19 9.30 -18.23 7.09
C GLU A 19 8.08 -17.33 7.24
N ASN A 20 8.26 -16.07 7.62
CA ASN A 20 7.17 -15.11 7.73
C ASN A 20 6.48 -14.88 6.38
N LEU A 21 7.25 -14.85 5.28
CA LEU A 21 6.71 -14.65 3.94
C LEU A 21 5.74 -15.76 3.51
N LEU A 22 5.87 -16.98 4.02
CA LEU A 22 4.96 -18.07 3.71
C LEU A 22 3.55 -17.88 4.28
N HIS A 23 3.39 -17.02 5.27
CA HIS A 23 2.10 -16.72 5.91
C HIS A 23 1.30 -15.63 5.18
N TYR A 24 1.91 -14.92 4.23
CA TYR A 24 1.23 -13.90 3.44
C TYR A 24 0.30 -14.52 2.37
N SER A 25 -0.70 -13.75 1.97
CA SER A 25 -1.60 -14.14 0.88
C SER A 25 -1.06 -13.60 -0.44
N TYR A 26 -0.91 -14.48 -1.44
CA TYR A 26 -0.43 -14.12 -2.78
C TYR A 26 -1.42 -14.54 -3.86
N ASP A 27 -1.57 -13.74 -4.92
CA ASP A 27 -2.32 -14.17 -6.10
C ASP A 27 -1.44 -14.99 -7.05
N SER A 28 -1.31 -16.26 -6.72
CA SER A 28 -0.50 -17.22 -7.48
C SER A 28 -1.28 -18.04 -8.51
N LYS A 29 -2.60 -17.83 -8.67
CA LYS A 29 -3.46 -18.71 -9.48
C LYS A 29 -3.04 -18.74 -10.94
N THR A 30 -2.86 -17.57 -11.56
CA THR A 30 -2.50 -17.46 -12.96
C THR A 30 -1.12 -18.08 -13.21
N LEU A 31 -0.13 -17.75 -12.39
CA LEU A 31 1.22 -18.28 -12.52
C LEU A 31 1.25 -19.81 -12.36
N LYS A 32 0.55 -20.36 -11.35
CA LYS A 32 0.42 -21.81 -11.16
C LYS A 32 -0.21 -22.52 -12.37
N ALA A 33 -1.21 -21.89 -13.00
CA ALA A 33 -1.84 -22.45 -14.18
C ALA A 33 -0.86 -22.50 -15.37
N LEU A 34 -0.08 -21.45 -15.57
CA LEU A 34 0.94 -21.39 -16.63
C LEU A 34 2.07 -22.39 -16.41
N VAL A 35 2.56 -22.51 -15.17
CA VAL A 35 3.57 -23.53 -14.82
C VAL A 35 3.05 -24.95 -15.09
N LYS A 36 1.81 -25.26 -14.69
CA LYS A 36 1.20 -26.57 -14.96
C LYS A 36 1.04 -26.89 -16.44
N LYS A 37 0.85 -25.88 -17.28
CA LYS A 37 0.75 -26.01 -18.74
C LYS A 37 2.10 -26.09 -19.43
N ASN A 38 3.21 -26.05 -18.69
CA ASN A 38 4.57 -25.93 -19.22
C ASN A 38 4.73 -24.76 -20.18
N THR A 39 4.06 -23.64 -19.92
CA THR A 39 4.18 -22.41 -20.70
C THR A 39 5.62 -21.93 -20.67
N SER A 40 6.18 -21.56 -21.83
CA SER A 40 7.54 -21.02 -21.90
C SER A 40 7.72 -19.79 -21.02
N LYS A 41 8.87 -19.72 -20.34
CA LYS A 41 9.20 -18.55 -19.52
C LYS A 41 9.36 -17.26 -20.33
N ASP A 42 9.55 -17.37 -21.64
CA ASP A 42 9.66 -16.23 -22.57
C ASP A 42 8.31 -15.72 -23.08
N GLU A 43 7.23 -16.43 -22.81
CA GLU A 43 5.90 -15.97 -23.19
C GLU A 43 5.48 -14.75 -22.37
N VAL A 44 4.88 -13.75 -23.03
CA VAL A 44 4.41 -12.50 -22.42
C VAL A 44 3.45 -12.76 -21.25
N SER A 45 2.60 -13.76 -21.37
CA SER A 45 1.66 -14.19 -20.32
C SER A 45 2.40 -14.65 -19.07
N TYR A 46 3.46 -15.46 -19.24
CA TYR A 46 4.29 -15.95 -18.13
C TYR A 46 5.06 -14.80 -17.48
N ILE A 47 5.77 -14.00 -18.29
CA ILE A 47 6.55 -12.85 -17.82
C ILE A 47 5.67 -11.90 -16.99
N THR A 48 4.46 -11.60 -17.49
CA THR A 48 3.53 -10.69 -16.81
C THR A 48 3.08 -11.27 -15.44
N ALA A 49 2.64 -12.54 -15.43
CA ALA A 49 2.18 -13.19 -14.21
C ALA A 49 3.31 -13.36 -13.19
N TYR A 50 4.52 -13.71 -13.66
CA TYR A 50 5.71 -13.85 -12.83
C TYR A 50 6.14 -12.51 -12.22
N SER A 51 6.21 -11.46 -13.05
CA SER A 51 6.58 -10.12 -12.57
C SER A 51 5.60 -9.56 -11.54
N SER A 52 4.29 -9.79 -11.74
CA SER A 52 3.27 -9.40 -10.76
C SER A 52 3.48 -10.13 -9.44
N PHE A 53 3.67 -11.45 -9.51
CA PHE A 53 3.87 -12.29 -8.32
C PHE A 53 5.15 -11.95 -7.55
N VAL A 54 6.27 -11.72 -8.26
CA VAL A 54 7.53 -11.25 -7.66
C VAL A 54 7.34 -9.88 -7.01
N GLY A 55 6.53 -9.00 -7.63
CA GLY A 55 6.16 -7.71 -7.05
C GLY A 55 5.48 -7.84 -5.70
N GLU A 56 4.51 -8.75 -5.57
CA GLU A 56 3.83 -9.01 -4.28
C GLU A 56 4.80 -9.56 -3.22
N ILE A 57 5.72 -10.46 -3.60
CA ILE A 57 6.74 -10.96 -2.68
C ILE A 57 7.67 -9.82 -2.24
N TYR A 58 8.12 -9.01 -3.19
CA TYR A 58 8.98 -7.86 -2.91
C TYR A 58 8.33 -6.89 -1.92
N GLU A 59 7.06 -6.55 -2.11
CA GLU A 59 6.31 -5.69 -1.17
C GLU A 59 6.29 -6.27 0.24
N ASN A 60 6.10 -7.58 0.38
CA ASN A 60 6.09 -8.22 1.70
C ASN A 60 7.49 -8.35 2.31
N VAL A 61 8.54 -8.56 1.50
CA VAL A 61 9.94 -8.50 1.95
C VAL A 61 10.24 -7.11 2.52
N ILE A 62 9.93 -6.05 1.77
CA ILE A 62 10.18 -4.68 2.24
C ILE A 62 9.35 -4.38 3.50
N TYR A 63 8.10 -4.87 3.57
CA TYR A 63 7.28 -4.69 4.76
C TYR A 63 7.90 -5.34 6.01
N GLU A 64 8.39 -6.59 5.91
CA GLU A 64 9.09 -7.27 7.01
C GLU A 64 10.37 -6.52 7.44
N LEU A 65 11.10 -5.97 6.48
CA LEU A 65 12.27 -5.15 6.76
C LEU A 65 11.92 -3.87 7.51
N LEU A 66 10.84 -3.20 7.10
CA LEU A 66 10.34 -2.00 7.77
C LEU A 66 9.87 -2.32 9.20
N LEU A 67 9.24 -3.47 9.39
CA LEU A 67 8.81 -3.93 10.71
C LEU A 67 10.02 -4.14 11.63
N LYS A 68 11.08 -4.82 11.18
CA LYS A 68 12.34 -4.96 11.92
C LYS A 68 12.99 -3.60 12.20
N TYR A 69 13.05 -2.74 11.19
CA TYR A 69 13.60 -1.41 11.30
C TYR A 69 12.89 -0.57 12.37
N THR A 70 11.57 -0.72 12.49
CA THR A 70 10.76 -0.05 13.50
C THR A 70 11.20 -0.39 14.92
N LEU A 71 11.62 -1.63 15.17
CA LEU A 71 12.13 -2.04 16.49
C LEU A 71 13.43 -1.33 16.85
N GLU A 72 14.28 -1.06 15.87
CA GLU A 72 15.59 -0.46 16.07
C GLU A 72 15.58 1.08 16.16
N LYS A 73 14.51 1.73 15.68
CA LYS A 73 14.48 3.19 15.52
C LYS A 73 13.45 3.85 16.43
N ASP A 74 13.93 4.61 17.38
CA ASP A 74 13.08 5.32 18.35
C ASP A 74 12.26 6.46 17.75
N GLU A 75 12.66 6.95 16.57
CA GLU A 75 11.91 7.98 15.85
C GLU A 75 10.56 7.45 15.33
N ILE A 76 10.45 6.16 15.03
CA ILE A 76 9.18 5.54 14.66
C ILE A 76 8.41 5.24 15.95
N LYS A 77 7.30 5.95 16.12
CA LYS A 77 6.44 5.84 17.30
C LYS A 77 5.37 4.77 17.15
N SER A 78 4.87 4.60 15.91
CA SER A 78 3.87 3.57 15.63
C SER A 78 4.03 3.05 14.20
N PHE A 79 3.83 1.74 14.03
CA PHE A 79 3.84 1.05 12.75
C PHE A 79 2.57 0.21 12.61
N VAL A 80 1.86 0.37 11.49
CA VAL A 80 0.57 -0.28 11.27
C VAL A 80 0.77 -1.70 10.80
N LEU A 81 0.24 -2.64 11.55
CA LEU A 81 0.30 -4.07 11.21
C LEU A 81 -0.62 -4.41 10.03
N LYS A 82 -0.16 -5.28 9.15
CA LYS A 82 -0.92 -5.88 8.04
C LYS A 82 -0.60 -7.36 7.88
N GLY A 83 -1.24 -7.99 6.92
CA GLY A 83 -0.94 -9.36 6.55
C GLY A 83 -1.20 -10.34 7.68
N PRO A 84 -0.25 -11.26 7.93
CA PRO A 84 -0.43 -12.32 8.91
C PRO A 84 -0.36 -11.84 10.36
N TYR A 85 0.03 -10.58 10.62
CA TYR A 85 0.17 -10.03 11.96
C TYR A 85 -1.12 -9.47 12.55
N GLN A 86 -2.13 -9.28 11.73
CA GLN A 86 -3.41 -8.74 12.18
C GLN A 86 -4.53 -9.74 11.96
N ALA A 87 -5.38 -9.93 12.98
CA ALA A 87 -6.57 -10.75 12.86
C ALA A 87 -7.48 -10.23 11.74
N LYS A 88 -8.02 -11.16 10.95
CA LYS A 88 -9.03 -10.82 9.93
C LYS A 88 -10.26 -10.29 10.64
N GLU A 89 -10.49 -9.00 10.50
CA GLU A 89 -11.63 -8.38 11.12
C GLU A 89 -12.94 -8.63 10.40
N ASN A 90 -14.02 -8.45 11.17
CA ASN A 90 -15.37 -8.40 10.67
C ASN A 90 -15.49 -7.30 9.60
N HIS A 91 -15.78 -7.70 8.38
CA HIS A 91 -15.89 -6.86 7.18
C HIS A 91 -17.00 -5.82 7.21
N PHE A 92 -17.61 -5.58 8.37
CA PHE A 92 -18.75 -4.68 8.54
C PHE A 92 -18.39 -3.23 8.86
N ILE A 93 -17.09 -2.91 8.93
CA ILE A 93 -16.69 -1.52 9.13
C ILE A 93 -17.02 -0.72 7.88
N LYS A 94 -17.95 0.22 8.04
CA LYS A 94 -18.47 1.05 6.96
C LYS A 94 -17.44 1.99 6.38
N SER A 95 -16.63 2.61 7.24
CA SER A 95 -15.65 3.62 6.83
C SER A 95 -14.49 3.65 7.81
N GLY A 96 -13.28 3.84 7.30
CA GLY A 96 -12.08 3.98 8.09
C GLY A 96 -10.85 3.28 7.52
N LEU A 97 -9.78 3.32 8.28
CA LEU A 97 -8.57 2.59 8.00
C LEU A 97 -8.70 1.18 8.60
N LEU A 98 -8.55 0.17 7.79
CA LEU A 98 -8.74 -1.23 8.21
C LEU A 98 -7.90 -2.18 7.35
N ILE A 99 -7.89 -3.45 7.70
CA ILE A 99 -7.31 -4.51 6.89
C ILE A 99 -8.41 -5.15 6.03
N ASP A 100 -8.16 -5.28 4.74
CA ASP A 100 -9.09 -5.91 3.81
C ASP A 100 -8.98 -7.45 3.80
N ARG A 101 -9.75 -8.09 2.91
CA ARG A 101 -9.73 -9.56 2.75
C ARG A 101 -8.40 -10.11 2.24
N SER A 102 -7.63 -9.28 1.55
CA SER A 102 -6.30 -9.60 1.05
C SER A 102 -5.21 -9.31 2.06
N SER A 103 -5.59 -8.90 3.29
CA SER A 103 -4.68 -8.56 4.38
C SER A 103 -3.84 -7.31 4.11
N GLN A 104 -4.36 -6.38 3.28
CA GLN A 104 -3.75 -5.10 2.96
C GLN A 104 -4.37 -3.96 3.77
N ILE A 105 -3.59 -2.92 4.04
CA ILE A 105 -4.07 -1.71 4.71
C ILE A 105 -4.88 -0.90 3.70
N VAL A 106 -6.18 -0.71 3.97
CA VAL A 106 -7.08 0.05 3.11
C VAL A 106 -7.82 1.12 3.87
N TYR A 107 -8.11 2.22 3.20
CA TYR A 107 -9.10 3.18 3.67
C TYR A 107 -10.41 2.94 2.93
N LYS A 108 -11.47 2.66 3.68
CA LYS A 108 -12.84 2.50 3.15
C LYS A 108 -13.70 3.71 3.43
N SER A 109 -14.65 3.96 2.54
CA SER A 109 -15.77 4.85 2.77
C SER A 109 -17.04 4.20 2.23
N ALA A 110 -18.06 4.14 3.06
CA ALA A 110 -19.35 3.48 2.76
C ALA A 110 -19.18 2.06 2.17
N TYR A 111 -18.32 1.26 2.80
CA TYR A 111 -17.95 -0.12 2.42
C TYR A 111 -17.10 -0.27 1.16
N LYS A 112 -16.77 0.81 0.45
CA LYS A 112 -15.94 0.77 -0.75
C LYS A 112 -14.48 1.14 -0.44
N ASP A 113 -13.56 0.41 -1.05
CA ASP A 113 -12.13 0.68 -0.93
C ASP A 113 -11.77 1.93 -1.74
N ILE A 114 -11.22 2.92 -1.05
CA ILE A 114 -10.86 4.21 -1.62
C ILE A 114 -9.36 4.25 -1.95
N SER A 115 -8.54 3.73 -1.06
CA SER A 115 -7.10 3.70 -1.21
C SER A 115 -6.50 2.57 -0.41
N GLU A 116 -5.48 1.96 -0.95
CA GLU A 116 -4.65 0.91 -0.36
C GLU A 116 -3.28 1.49 -0.03
N PHE A 117 -2.63 0.96 1.00
CA PHE A 117 -1.29 1.38 1.44
C PHE A 117 -0.43 0.16 1.70
N ASP A 118 0.78 0.14 1.16
CA ASP A 118 1.71 -0.97 1.33
C ASP A 118 2.23 -1.05 2.76
N ALA A 119 2.49 0.11 3.38
CA ALA A 119 2.72 0.26 4.81
C ALA A 119 2.40 1.68 5.28
N LEU A 120 2.13 1.83 6.58
CA LEU A 120 1.95 3.12 7.25
C LEU A 120 2.74 3.12 8.56
N PHE A 121 3.42 4.22 8.85
CA PHE A 121 4.06 4.42 10.15
C PHE A 121 4.05 5.90 10.57
N PHE A 122 4.16 6.12 11.86
CA PHE A 122 4.09 7.43 12.48
C PHE A 122 5.40 7.75 13.18
N THR A 123 5.85 8.98 13.04
CA THR A 123 6.80 9.62 13.93
C THR A 123 6.03 10.51 14.90
N GLU A 124 6.70 11.37 15.66
CA GLU A 124 6.04 12.28 16.59
C GLU A 124 5.11 13.28 15.88
N ASP A 125 5.53 13.81 14.76
CA ASP A 125 4.88 14.90 14.00
C ASP A 125 4.39 14.51 12.60
N SER A 126 4.79 13.36 12.10
CA SER A 126 4.58 12.98 10.71
C SER A 126 3.94 11.60 10.56
N LEU A 127 3.13 11.45 9.51
CA LEU A 127 2.65 10.17 9.00
C LEU A 127 3.35 9.86 7.67
N TYR A 128 4.01 8.74 7.62
CA TYR A 128 4.59 8.19 6.41
C TYR A 128 3.69 7.12 5.80
N PHE A 129 3.34 7.27 4.55
CA PHE A 129 2.80 6.18 3.75
C PHE A 129 3.88 5.64 2.83
N VAL A 130 3.90 4.34 2.65
CA VAL A 130 4.91 3.66 1.85
C VAL A 130 4.28 3.21 0.53
N GLU A 131 5.02 3.38 -0.56
CA GLU A 131 4.73 2.81 -1.87
C GLU A 131 5.93 1.97 -2.31
N MET A 132 5.67 0.74 -2.68
CA MET A 132 6.69 -0.21 -3.10
C MET A 132 6.45 -0.61 -4.55
N SER A 133 7.52 -0.71 -5.35
CA SER A 133 7.36 -1.14 -6.73
C SER A 133 8.65 -1.70 -7.31
N THR A 134 8.54 -2.80 -8.01
CA THR A 134 9.60 -3.37 -8.86
C THR A 134 9.60 -2.77 -10.27
N SER A 135 8.59 -1.96 -10.62
CA SER A 135 8.48 -1.33 -11.94
C SER A 135 9.61 -0.31 -12.16
N LYS A 136 10.31 -0.45 -13.26
CA LYS A 136 11.36 0.49 -13.65
C LYS A 136 10.80 1.84 -14.17
N LYS A 137 9.51 1.92 -14.52
CA LYS A 137 8.83 3.14 -14.98
C LYS A 137 7.93 3.68 -13.88
N THR A 138 8.24 4.89 -13.38
CA THR A 138 7.57 5.46 -12.20
C THR A 138 6.48 6.50 -12.53
N ALA A 139 6.20 6.77 -13.81
CA ALA A 139 5.27 7.83 -14.21
C ALA A 139 3.85 7.69 -13.61
N SER A 140 3.34 6.46 -13.48
CA SER A 140 2.04 6.19 -12.88
C SER A 140 2.01 6.42 -11.36
N LEU A 141 3.15 6.34 -10.68
CA LEU A 141 3.24 6.51 -9.22
C LEU A 141 2.88 7.94 -8.80
N ASN A 142 3.31 8.96 -9.54
CA ASN A 142 3.04 10.36 -9.18
C ASN A 142 1.55 10.65 -8.97
N LYS A 143 0.68 10.13 -9.84
CA LYS A 143 -0.76 10.31 -9.69
C LYS A 143 -1.29 9.61 -8.43
N ARG A 144 -0.81 8.39 -8.15
CA ARG A 144 -1.19 7.64 -6.94
C ARG A 144 -0.71 8.33 -5.67
N LEU A 145 0.54 8.80 -5.64
CA LEU A 145 1.11 9.54 -4.51
C LEU A 145 0.31 10.79 -4.18
N ALA A 146 -0.03 11.59 -5.20
CA ALA A 146 -0.82 12.81 -5.00
C ALA A 146 -2.19 12.52 -4.37
N LYS A 147 -2.87 11.45 -4.81
CA LYS A 147 -4.16 11.03 -4.25
C LYS A 147 -4.03 10.54 -2.81
N LYS A 148 -3.06 9.67 -2.51
CA LYS A 148 -2.81 9.16 -1.15
C LYS A 148 -2.42 10.29 -0.20
N TYR A 149 -1.54 11.19 -0.63
CA TYR A 149 -1.17 12.39 0.13
C TYR A 149 -2.39 13.25 0.48
N ALA A 150 -3.22 13.58 -0.53
CA ALA A 150 -4.40 14.41 -0.32
C ALA A 150 -5.40 13.75 0.65
N LEU A 151 -5.62 12.44 0.51
CA LEU A 151 -6.48 11.66 1.41
C LEU A 151 -5.96 11.71 2.85
N LEU A 152 -4.70 11.35 3.06
CA LEU A 152 -4.11 11.31 4.40
C LEU A 152 -4.06 12.70 5.05
N LYS A 153 -3.79 13.76 4.27
CA LYS A 153 -3.82 15.13 4.78
C LYS A 153 -5.20 15.57 5.28
N ILE A 154 -6.26 15.03 4.68
CA ILE A 154 -7.63 15.28 5.12
C ILE A 154 -7.97 14.48 6.39
N ILE A 155 -7.53 13.22 6.44
CA ILE A 155 -7.81 12.33 7.59
C ILE A 155 -6.99 12.75 8.81
N PHE A 156 -5.73 13.13 8.61
CA PHE A 156 -4.77 13.50 9.65
C PHE A 156 -4.26 14.94 9.47
N PRO A 157 -5.12 15.96 9.65
CA PRO A 157 -4.78 17.35 9.35
C PRO A 157 -3.67 17.93 10.24
N SER A 158 -3.45 17.37 11.41
CA SER A 158 -2.42 17.81 12.37
C SER A 158 -1.04 17.22 12.11
N LEU A 159 -0.94 16.19 11.24
CA LEU A 159 0.33 15.55 10.93
C LEU A 159 0.90 16.06 9.62
N GLU A 160 2.22 16.10 9.53
CA GLU A 160 2.91 16.24 8.26
C GLU A 160 2.83 14.91 7.51
N ILE A 161 2.31 14.93 6.29
CA ILE A 161 2.19 13.72 5.47
C ILE A 161 3.42 13.60 4.58
N LYS A 162 4.09 12.46 4.68
CA LYS A 162 5.29 12.12 3.91
C LYS A 162 5.12 10.79 3.19
N ALA A 163 5.81 10.63 2.08
CA ALA A 163 5.85 9.37 1.34
C ALA A 163 7.25 8.75 1.42
N LEU A 164 7.30 7.45 1.68
CA LEU A 164 8.49 6.64 1.46
C LEU A 164 8.24 5.77 0.22
N ILE A 165 9.03 5.99 -0.82
CA ILE A 165 8.93 5.25 -2.08
C ILE A 165 10.09 4.28 -2.15
N VAL A 166 9.80 2.99 -2.19
CA VAL A 166 10.81 1.94 -2.29
C VAL A 166 10.79 1.36 -3.68
N LEU A 167 11.88 1.49 -4.40
CA LEU A 167 12.04 1.08 -5.79
C LEU A 167 13.28 0.22 -5.94
N THR A 168 13.32 -0.57 -6.99
CA THR A 168 14.52 -1.30 -7.36
C THR A 168 15.47 -0.44 -8.19
N LYS A 169 16.77 -0.73 -8.16
CA LYS A 169 17.80 -0.05 -8.94
C LYS A 169 17.45 -0.03 -10.43
N GLY A 170 17.83 1.04 -11.12
CA GLY A 170 17.50 1.26 -12.52
C GLY A 170 16.10 1.83 -12.76
N SER A 171 15.34 2.14 -11.72
CA SER A 171 14.08 2.87 -11.86
C SER A 171 14.32 4.27 -12.41
N THR A 172 13.44 4.69 -13.32
CA THR A 172 13.53 5.97 -14.04
C THR A 172 12.43 6.93 -13.59
N GLY A 173 12.63 8.24 -13.79
CA GLY A 173 11.62 9.26 -13.44
C GLY A 173 11.62 9.67 -11.97
N ILE A 174 12.59 9.25 -11.17
CA ILE A 174 12.70 9.56 -9.73
C ILE A 174 12.72 11.06 -9.45
N LYS A 175 13.35 11.85 -10.34
CA LYS A 175 13.45 13.31 -10.21
C LYS A 175 12.10 14.03 -10.23
N ASN A 176 11.05 13.35 -10.71
CA ASN A 176 9.71 13.91 -10.86
C ASN A 176 8.83 13.69 -9.62
N PHE A 177 9.34 13.04 -8.59
CA PHE A 177 8.59 12.84 -7.36
C PHE A 177 8.44 14.14 -6.57
N PRO A 178 7.33 14.31 -5.85
CA PRO A 178 7.08 15.51 -5.07
C PRO A 178 8.04 15.63 -3.88
N SER A 179 8.22 16.86 -3.37
CA SER A 179 9.16 17.16 -2.28
C SER A 179 8.86 16.45 -0.96
N TYR A 180 7.63 16.02 -0.75
CA TYR A 180 7.26 15.24 0.44
C TYR A 180 7.66 13.75 0.34
N ALA A 181 8.24 13.32 -0.79
CA ALA A 181 8.64 11.94 -1.01
C ALA A 181 10.14 11.74 -0.79
N THR A 182 10.48 10.68 -0.06
CA THR A 182 11.83 10.14 0.06
C THR A 182 11.89 8.82 -0.72
N VAL A 183 12.95 8.64 -1.50
CA VAL A 183 13.12 7.44 -2.33
C VAL A 183 14.24 6.57 -1.80
N TRP A 184 13.95 5.27 -1.68
CA TRP A 184 14.94 4.24 -1.44
C TRP A 184 15.11 3.37 -2.68
N LEU A 185 16.35 3.06 -3.01
CA LEU A 185 16.68 2.13 -4.08
C LEU A 185 17.24 0.86 -3.48
N THR A 186 16.63 -0.25 -3.84
CA THR A 186 17.03 -1.59 -3.42
C THR A 186 17.56 -2.39 -4.61
N GLU A 187 18.18 -3.53 -4.35
CA GLU A 187 18.41 -4.52 -5.40
C GLU A 187 17.10 -5.18 -5.83
N ASP A 188 17.08 -5.78 -7.00
CA ASP A 188 15.98 -6.63 -7.45
C ASP A 188 15.93 -7.90 -6.59
N LEU A 189 14.71 -8.39 -6.33
CA LEU A 189 14.53 -9.68 -5.66
C LEU A 189 14.91 -10.81 -6.63
N SER A 190 15.98 -11.54 -6.32
CA SER A 190 16.55 -12.57 -7.18
C SER A 190 16.66 -13.96 -6.52
N ASP A 191 15.86 -14.22 -5.49
CA ASP A 191 15.85 -15.52 -4.81
C ASP A 191 14.80 -16.46 -5.45
N ASP A 192 15.21 -17.16 -6.51
CA ASP A 192 14.35 -18.11 -7.23
C ASP A 192 13.85 -19.24 -6.33
N ASN A 193 14.65 -19.70 -5.36
CA ASN A 193 14.26 -20.76 -4.43
C ASN A 193 13.13 -20.29 -3.51
N LEU A 194 13.20 -19.06 -3.01
CA LEU A 194 12.14 -18.47 -2.20
C LEU A 194 10.85 -18.33 -3.02
N ILE A 195 10.96 -17.81 -4.25
CA ILE A 195 9.84 -17.61 -5.15
C ILE A 195 9.16 -18.96 -5.44
N GLU A 196 9.93 -20.00 -5.77
CA GLU A 196 9.41 -21.33 -6.02
C GLU A 196 8.73 -21.95 -4.78
N LYS A 197 9.37 -21.81 -3.61
CA LYS A 197 8.82 -22.25 -2.33
C LYS A 197 7.45 -21.58 -2.05
N ILE A 198 7.31 -20.30 -2.31
CA ILE A 198 6.06 -19.56 -2.12
C ILE A 198 5.01 -19.97 -3.16
N ILE A 199 5.38 -20.17 -4.44
CA ILE A 199 4.45 -20.64 -5.48
C ILE A 199 3.82 -21.98 -5.08
N PHE A 200 4.65 -22.92 -4.63
CA PHE A 200 4.21 -24.29 -4.34
C PHE A 200 3.83 -24.53 -2.88
N ALA A 201 3.97 -23.50 -2.03
CA ALA A 201 3.51 -23.60 -0.67
C ALA A 201 2.04 -24.09 -0.67
N LYS A 202 1.79 -25.21 -0.02
CA LYS A 202 0.42 -25.59 0.30
C LYS A 202 -0.12 -24.47 1.16
N LYS A 203 -1.18 -23.78 0.68
CA LYS A 203 -1.93 -22.92 1.60
C LYS A 203 -2.20 -23.77 2.81
N VAL A 204 -1.64 -23.41 3.94
CA VAL A 204 -2.07 -23.99 5.21
C VAL A 204 -3.56 -23.73 5.22
N LYS A 205 -4.31 -24.81 4.95
CA LYS A 205 -5.75 -24.78 5.02
C LYS A 205 -6.02 -24.46 6.46
N ASN A 206 -6.66 -23.41 6.63
CA ASN A 206 -7.30 -22.97 7.83
C ASN A 206 -6.40 -22.26 8.82
N ASP A 207 -7.02 -21.25 9.13
CA ASP A 207 -7.16 -20.81 10.46
C ASP A 207 -5.92 -20.12 10.96
N LEU A 208 -5.85 -18.87 10.48
CA LEU A 208 -5.61 -17.90 11.53
C LEU A 208 -4.31 -18.12 12.33
N GLN A 209 -3.34 -18.80 11.79
CA GLN A 209 -2.00 -18.58 12.30
C GLN A 209 -1.52 -17.21 11.82
N THR A 210 -2.14 -16.21 12.42
CA THR A 210 -1.56 -14.89 12.45
C THR A 210 -0.19 -15.04 13.09
N LEU A 211 0.83 -14.55 12.43
CA LEU A 211 2.11 -14.40 13.07
C LEU A 211 1.92 -13.47 14.27
N LYS A 212 2.51 -13.82 15.39
CA LYS A 212 2.57 -12.89 16.51
C LYS A 212 3.56 -11.79 16.15
N ALA A 213 3.08 -10.57 16.08
CA ALA A 213 4.00 -9.43 16.05
C ALA A 213 4.87 -9.46 17.30
N PRO A 214 6.14 -9.04 17.21
CA PRO A 214 6.97 -8.86 18.40
C PRO A 214 6.23 -7.97 19.42
N GLU A 215 6.28 -8.34 20.70
CA GLU A 215 5.63 -7.56 21.76
C GLU A 215 6.30 -6.18 21.85
N ASN A 216 5.70 -5.21 21.24
CA ASN A 216 6.18 -3.83 21.25
C ASN A 216 5.00 -2.87 21.07
N LYS A 217 4.93 -1.85 21.92
CA LYS A 217 3.87 -0.82 21.89
C LYS A 217 3.85 0.01 20.60
N LYS A 218 4.90 -0.07 19.79
CA LYS A 218 4.95 0.60 18.47
C LYS A 218 4.06 -0.07 17.44
N PHE A 219 3.73 -1.35 17.59
CA PHE A 219 2.88 -2.06 16.64
C PHE A 219 1.41 -1.84 16.96
N ILE A 220 0.67 -1.32 15.98
CA ILE A 220 -0.73 -0.98 16.11
C ILE A 220 -1.56 -1.60 15.01
N GLU A 221 -2.80 -1.90 15.33
CA GLU A 221 -3.77 -2.40 14.36
C GLU A 221 -4.42 -1.24 13.60
N ALA A 222 -4.70 -1.42 12.32
CA ALA A 222 -5.23 -0.35 11.46
C ALA A 222 -6.52 0.26 12.03
N TYR A 223 -7.43 -0.56 12.54
CA TYR A 223 -8.70 -0.09 13.11
C TYR A 223 -8.56 0.65 14.45
N SER A 224 -7.45 0.51 15.14
CA SER A 224 -7.17 1.25 16.39
C SER A 224 -6.85 2.72 16.14
N ILE A 225 -6.57 3.09 14.89
CA ILE A 225 -6.23 4.46 14.50
C ILE A 225 -7.50 5.27 14.45
N LYS A 226 -7.61 6.27 15.32
CA LYS A 226 -8.72 7.21 15.29
C LYS A 226 -8.67 8.05 14.03
N TYR A 227 -9.62 7.87 13.14
CA TYR A 227 -9.76 8.66 11.92
C TYR A 227 -11.02 9.51 11.98
N LYS A 228 -10.99 10.66 11.32
CA LYS A 228 -12.18 11.48 11.12
C LYS A 228 -12.93 11.00 9.89
N LYS A 229 -14.27 11.12 9.91
CA LYS A 229 -15.05 10.96 8.68
C LYS A 229 -14.50 11.90 7.62
N PHE A 230 -14.55 11.47 6.38
CA PHE A 230 -14.16 12.29 5.24
C PHE A 230 -15.01 13.57 5.20
N PRO A 231 -14.48 14.74 5.62
CA PRO A 231 -15.35 15.89 5.96
C PRO A 231 -15.85 16.65 4.73
N TYR A 232 -15.25 16.39 3.55
CA TYR A 232 -15.56 17.15 2.33
C TYR A 232 -16.55 16.46 1.39
N PHE A 233 -16.96 15.25 1.72
CA PHE A 233 -17.92 14.51 0.91
C PHE A 233 -19.27 15.21 0.81
N PRO A 234 -19.87 15.74 1.89
CA PRO A 234 -21.08 16.53 1.82
C PRO A 234 -20.96 17.76 0.94
N THR A 235 -19.80 18.41 0.94
CA THR A 235 -19.54 19.59 0.08
C THR A 235 -19.55 19.23 -1.40
N LEU A 236 -18.93 18.11 -1.79
CA LEU A 236 -18.98 17.64 -3.16
C LEU A 236 -20.40 17.28 -3.59
N GLU A 237 -21.12 16.56 -2.75
CA GLU A 237 -22.51 16.18 -2.99
C GLU A 237 -23.40 17.42 -3.15
N TRP A 238 -23.21 18.44 -2.32
CA TRP A 238 -23.89 19.72 -2.43
C TRP A 238 -23.59 20.44 -3.75
N ILE A 239 -22.32 20.53 -4.16
CA ILE A 239 -21.90 21.12 -5.45
C ILE A 239 -22.59 20.40 -6.61
N LEU A 240 -22.55 19.06 -6.62
CA LEU A 240 -23.16 18.27 -7.68
C LEU A 240 -24.68 18.42 -7.73
N ASN A 241 -25.34 18.57 -6.57
CA ASN A 241 -26.77 18.85 -6.50
C ASN A 241 -27.11 20.24 -7.02
N ILE A 242 -26.26 21.25 -6.76
CA ILE A 242 -26.44 22.59 -7.35
C ILE A 242 -26.28 22.54 -8.87
N CYS A 243 -25.23 21.87 -9.37
CA CYS A 243 -25.03 21.72 -10.82
C CYS A 243 -26.22 21.04 -11.52
N ARG A 244 -26.85 20.05 -10.85
CA ARG A 244 -28.05 19.38 -11.38
C ARG A 244 -29.29 20.31 -11.42
N LYS A 245 -29.46 21.12 -10.38
CA LYS A 245 -30.61 22.04 -10.27
C LYS A 245 -30.47 23.31 -11.10
N HIS A 246 -29.24 23.73 -11.31
CA HIS A 246 -28.88 24.98 -11.98
C HIS A 246 -27.87 24.71 -13.09
N PRO A 247 -28.31 24.28 -14.30
CA PRO A 247 -27.38 23.91 -15.40
C PRO A 247 -26.44 25.03 -15.86
N LYS A 248 -26.75 26.28 -15.50
CA LYS A 248 -25.91 27.46 -15.79
C LYS A 248 -24.90 27.77 -14.71
N PHE A 249 -24.81 26.94 -13.66
CA PHE A 249 -23.83 27.12 -12.60
C PHE A 249 -22.45 26.72 -13.14
N GLU A 250 -21.60 27.70 -13.30
CA GLU A 250 -20.23 27.52 -13.76
C GLU A 250 -19.32 27.23 -12.57
N VAL A 251 -18.57 26.16 -12.65
CA VAL A 251 -17.52 25.82 -11.69
C VAL A 251 -16.18 25.89 -12.40
N ASP A 252 -15.22 26.58 -11.82
CA ASP A 252 -13.88 26.67 -12.39
C ASP A 252 -13.28 25.27 -12.56
N LEU A 253 -12.97 24.89 -13.81
CA LEU A 253 -12.35 23.61 -14.14
C LEU A 253 -11.01 23.38 -13.43
N LYS A 254 -10.28 24.43 -13.09
CA LYS A 254 -9.05 24.35 -12.30
C LYS A 254 -9.31 23.81 -10.89
N PHE A 255 -10.46 24.11 -10.31
CA PHE A 255 -10.88 23.55 -9.03
C PHE A 255 -11.00 22.03 -9.11
N PHE A 256 -11.58 21.48 -10.18
CA PHE A 256 -11.73 20.06 -10.38
C PHE A 256 -10.42 19.35 -10.77
N SER A 257 -9.47 20.05 -11.35
CA SER A 257 -8.17 19.49 -11.73
C SER A 257 -7.19 19.38 -10.56
N SER A 258 -7.48 20.00 -9.42
CA SER A 258 -6.64 19.87 -8.24
C SER A 258 -6.61 18.41 -7.73
N PRO A 259 -5.47 17.92 -7.19
CA PRO A 259 -5.37 16.55 -6.65
C PRO A 259 -6.44 16.24 -5.61
N LYS A 260 -6.81 17.24 -4.81
CA LYS A 260 -7.85 17.14 -3.79
C LYS A 260 -9.23 16.90 -4.39
N MET A 261 -9.60 17.65 -5.41
CA MET A 261 -10.90 17.51 -6.08
C MET A 261 -10.96 16.25 -6.93
N SER A 262 -9.87 15.88 -7.61
CA SER A 262 -9.77 14.60 -8.31
C SER A 262 -10.04 13.43 -7.36
N LEU A 263 -9.50 13.49 -6.12
CA LEU A 263 -9.78 12.48 -5.11
C LEU A 263 -11.28 12.45 -4.72
N TYR A 264 -11.93 13.61 -4.55
CA TYR A 264 -13.35 13.65 -4.23
C TYR A 264 -14.21 13.06 -5.33
N PHE A 265 -13.89 13.33 -6.58
CA PHE A 265 -14.58 12.72 -7.72
C PHE A 265 -14.37 11.22 -7.78
N ASP A 266 -13.15 10.73 -7.56
CA ASP A 266 -12.88 9.29 -7.50
C ASP A 266 -13.70 8.60 -6.40
N ILE A 267 -13.78 9.22 -5.21
CA ILE A 267 -14.57 8.71 -4.10
C ILE A 267 -16.06 8.71 -4.46
N TYR A 268 -16.56 9.81 -4.99
CA TYR A 268 -17.95 9.94 -5.37
C TYR A 268 -18.34 8.91 -6.44
N THR A 269 -17.53 8.77 -7.47
CA THR A 269 -17.75 7.80 -8.54
C THR A 269 -17.82 6.38 -7.99
N LYS A 270 -16.87 6.00 -7.13
CA LYS A 270 -16.86 4.67 -6.50
C LYS A 270 -18.06 4.42 -5.58
N LEU A 271 -18.61 5.46 -4.94
CA LEU A 271 -19.69 5.32 -3.99
C LEU A 271 -21.09 5.30 -4.64
N TYR A 272 -21.27 6.02 -5.77
CA TYR A 272 -22.60 6.30 -6.32
C TYR A 272 -22.80 5.90 -7.78
N ILE A 273 -21.73 5.66 -8.53
CA ILE A 273 -21.80 5.37 -9.96
C ILE A 273 -21.23 3.98 -10.27
N GLY A 274 -20.32 3.48 -9.43
CA GLY A 274 -19.59 2.22 -9.64
C GLY A 274 -20.25 0.95 -9.12
#